data_c60e6c5fdc9357aa1ca85aa9b04bdb06
#
_entry.id   c60e6c5fdc9357aa1ca85aa9b04bdb06
#
_cell.length_a   1.000
_cell.length_b   1.000
_cell.length_c   1.000
_cell.angle_alpha   90.00
_cell.angle_beta   90.00
_cell.angle_gamma   90.00
#
_symmetry.space_group_name_H-M   'P 1'
#
loop_
_entity.id
_entity.type
_entity.pdbx_description
1 polymer ?
#
loop_
_entity_poly.entity_id
_entity_poly.type
_entity_poly.pdbx_seq_one_letter_code
_entity_poly.pdbx_strand_id
1 'polypeptide(L)'
;GKTFRVGDHSGAVSFLQILAPELTDRLLAELLDLDDAVTINLHIQSIDQAQAIKNIKRKMSDLQKMTIEEQKKAVRSGYDMDIIPTDLATYGEEAKNLLQDLQSRNERMFQLTFLVLNTKKLFTDIFSASGVAQKYNCALKRLDFQQEQGLMSSLCLGQNQIEIERGLTTSSTAIFVPFTTCELFQEGEALYYGLNALSNN
;
A
#
# COMPACT_ATOMS: atom_id res chain seq x y z
N GLY A 1 -22.02 -0.71 -7.39
CA GLY A 1 -22.31 -1.80 -6.46
C GLY A 1 -21.21 -1.97 -5.41
N LYS A 2 -21.52 -2.78 -4.42
CA LYS A 2 -20.59 -3.10 -3.31
C LYS A 2 -19.91 -4.47 -3.52
N THR A 3 -20.41 -5.24 -4.47
CA THR A 3 -19.95 -6.59 -4.82
C THR A 3 -20.05 -6.76 -6.32
N PHE A 4 -19.35 -7.75 -6.86
CA PHE A 4 -19.49 -8.20 -8.24
C PHE A 4 -20.06 -9.63 -8.27
N ARG A 5 -20.56 -10.03 -9.45
CA ARG A 5 -20.96 -11.40 -9.74
C ARG A 5 -20.48 -11.79 -11.12
N VAL A 6 -19.86 -12.95 -11.22
CA VAL A 6 -19.40 -13.55 -12.48
C VAL A 6 -19.92 -14.97 -12.54
N GLY A 7 -20.89 -15.24 -13.41
CA GLY A 7 -21.61 -16.54 -13.41
C GLY A 7 -22.27 -16.79 -12.04
N ASP A 8 -21.94 -17.92 -11.43
CA ASP A 8 -22.45 -18.32 -10.11
C ASP A 8 -21.57 -17.85 -8.95
N HIS A 9 -20.44 -17.21 -9.23
CA HIS A 9 -19.52 -16.72 -8.22
C HIS A 9 -19.78 -15.25 -7.90
N SER A 10 -19.79 -14.93 -6.63
CA SER A 10 -19.88 -13.57 -6.12
C SER A 10 -18.60 -13.24 -5.34
N GLY A 11 -18.23 -11.97 -5.36
CA GLY A 11 -17.06 -11.53 -4.64
C GLY A 11 -17.05 -10.03 -4.41
N ALA A 12 -16.02 -9.58 -3.74
CA ALA A 12 -15.75 -8.17 -3.52
C ALA A 12 -14.25 -7.88 -3.64
N VAL A 13 -13.92 -6.70 -4.15
CA VAL A 13 -12.56 -6.19 -4.17
C VAL A 13 -12.45 -5.06 -3.16
N SER A 14 -11.39 -5.11 -2.38
CA SER A 14 -11.00 -4.09 -1.41
C SER A 14 -9.59 -3.62 -1.72
N PHE A 15 -9.24 -2.41 -1.29
CA PHE A 15 -7.88 -1.92 -1.32
C PHE A 15 -7.32 -1.77 0.09
N LEU A 16 -6.01 -1.92 0.23
CA LEU A 16 -5.31 -1.69 1.49
C LEU A 16 -4.91 -0.21 1.59
N GLN A 17 -5.47 0.49 2.56
CA GLN A 17 -5.04 1.82 2.95
C GLN A 17 -3.93 1.69 4.01
N ILE A 18 -2.73 2.12 3.68
CA ILE A 18 -1.58 2.11 4.56
C ILE A 18 -1.59 3.41 5.37
N LEU A 19 -1.76 3.31 6.68
CA LEU A 19 -1.74 4.42 7.63
C LEU A 19 -0.44 4.44 8.44
N ALA A 20 0.24 3.29 8.52
CA ALA A 20 1.51 3.14 9.21
C ALA A 20 2.62 3.95 8.51
N PRO A 21 3.52 4.59 9.27
CA PRO A 21 4.72 5.22 8.71
C PRO A 21 5.70 4.18 8.16
N GLU A 22 5.76 3.02 8.77
CA GLU A 22 6.60 1.89 8.36
C GLU A 22 5.79 0.59 8.41
N LEU A 23 6.06 -0.30 7.46
CA LEU A 23 5.48 -1.63 7.39
C LEU A 23 6.58 -2.68 7.45
N THR A 24 6.20 -3.90 7.88
CA THR A 24 7.04 -5.09 7.82
C THR A 24 6.45 -6.10 6.85
N ASP A 25 7.27 -7.05 6.39
CA ASP A 25 6.86 -8.17 5.53
C ASP A 25 5.84 -9.10 6.19
N ARG A 26 5.70 -9.05 7.52
CA ARG A 26 4.71 -9.82 8.29
C ARG A 26 3.26 -9.53 7.88
N LEU A 27 2.94 -8.30 7.47
CA LEU A 27 1.60 -7.97 6.98
C LEU A 27 1.22 -8.89 5.82
N LEU A 28 2.08 -9.00 4.80
CA LEU A 28 1.82 -9.83 3.63
C LEU A 28 1.81 -11.32 4.02
N ALA A 29 2.74 -11.77 4.86
CA ALA A 29 2.80 -13.14 5.34
C ALA A 29 1.51 -13.55 6.04
N GLU A 30 1.02 -12.73 6.99
CA GLU A 30 -0.22 -13.04 7.73
C GLU A 30 -1.47 -12.96 6.82
N LEU A 31 -1.50 -12.09 5.81
CA LEU A 31 -2.60 -12.05 4.84
C LEU A 31 -2.60 -13.29 3.94
N LEU A 32 -1.42 -13.80 3.56
CA LEU A 32 -1.29 -15.01 2.74
C LEU A 32 -1.55 -16.30 3.53
N ASP A 33 -1.41 -16.27 4.86
CA ASP A 33 -1.63 -17.41 5.76
C ASP A 33 -3.10 -17.55 6.21
N LEU A 34 -3.99 -16.70 5.72
CA LEU A 34 -5.41 -16.79 6.00
C LEU A 34 -6.03 -18.01 5.28
N ASP A 35 -6.84 -18.79 6.01
CA ASP A 35 -7.64 -19.92 5.47
C ASP A 35 -8.81 -19.46 4.57
N ASP A 36 -8.76 -18.25 4.07
CA ASP A 36 -9.80 -17.63 3.27
C ASP A 36 -9.46 -17.63 1.78
N ALA A 37 -10.49 -17.67 0.92
CA ALA A 37 -10.32 -17.52 -0.52
C ALA A 37 -9.99 -16.06 -0.88
N VAL A 38 -8.79 -15.64 -0.53
CA VAL A 38 -8.27 -14.29 -0.73
C VAL A 38 -7.19 -14.32 -1.80
N THR A 39 -7.30 -13.44 -2.79
CA THR A 39 -6.25 -13.20 -3.79
C THR A 39 -5.70 -11.80 -3.59
N ILE A 40 -4.40 -11.67 -3.45
CA ILE A 40 -3.71 -10.40 -3.30
C ILE A 40 -3.10 -10.00 -4.63
N ASN A 41 -3.39 -8.79 -5.08
CA ASN A 41 -2.82 -8.21 -6.29
C ASN A 41 -2.08 -6.93 -5.96
N LEU A 42 -0.84 -6.85 -6.40
CA LEU A 42 0.04 -5.70 -6.24
C LEU A 42 0.32 -5.09 -7.61
N HIS A 43 -0.10 -3.85 -7.80
CA HIS A 43 0.33 -3.03 -8.93
C HIS A 43 1.42 -2.10 -8.46
N ILE A 44 2.62 -2.32 -8.94
CA ILE A 44 3.80 -1.53 -8.57
C ILE A 44 4.33 -0.85 -9.83
N GLN A 45 4.32 0.47 -9.82
CA GLN A 45 4.81 1.29 -10.91
C GLN A 45 5.97 2.16 -10.45
N SER A 46 7.09 2.12 -11.17
CA SER A 46 8.21 3.02 -10.90
C SER A 46 7.89 4.44 -11.37
N ILE A 47 8.29 5.42 -10.57
CA ILE A 47 8.21 6.84 -10.92
C ILE A 47 9.58 7.29 -11.41
N ASP A 48 9.61 8.11 -12.46
CA ASP A 48 10.84 8.75 -12.91
C ASP A 48 11.49 9.53 -11.77
N GLN A 49 12.81 9.36 -11.59
CA GLN A 49 13.54 9.92 -10.45
C GLN A 49 13.51 11.46 -10.43
N ALA A 50 13.67 12.07 -11.58
CA ALA A 50 13.64 13.54 -11.68
C ALA A 50 12.24 14.07 -11.36
N GLN A 51 11.21 13.38 -11.84
CA GLN A 51 9.82 13.72 -11.56
C GLN A 51 9.47 13.52 -10.08
N ALA A 52 9.93 12.45 -9.46
CA ALA A 52 9.75 12.20 -8.03
C ALA A 52 10.37 13.32 -7.18
N ILE A 53 11.63 13.67 -7.44
CA ILE A 53 12.33 14.76 -6.76
C ILE A 53 11.61 16.10 -6.95
N LYS A 54 11.17 16.41 -8.18
CA LYS A 54 10.42 17.62 -8.48
C LYS A 54 9.10 17.69 -7.69
N ASN A 55 8.38 16.59 -7.61
CA ASN A 55 7.11 16.52 -6.87
C ASN A 55 7.32 16.73 -5.37
N ILE A 56 8.36 16.15 -4.78
CA ILE A 56 8.68 16.34 -3.37
C ILE A 56 9.09 17.79 -3.09
N LYS A 57 9.95 18.37 -3.92
CA LYS A 57 10.34 19.79 -3.78
C LYS A 57 9.13 20.72 -3.85
N ARG A 58 8.17 20.44 -4.74
CA ARG A 58 6.92 21.22 -4.82
C ARG A 58 6.11 21.09 -3.53
N LYS A 59 5.92 19.85 -3.02
CA LYS A 59 5.23 19.64 -1.74
C LYS A 59 5.92 20.35 -0.57
N MET A 60 7.25 20.33 -0.51
CA MET A 60 8.01 21.07 0.50
C MET A 60 7.75 22.58 0.41
N SER A 61 7.74 23.15 -0.79
CA SER A 61 7.42 24.56 -1.00
C SER A 61 6.00 24.90 -0.55
N ASP A 62 5.03 24.02 -0.82
CA ASP A 62 3.64 24.23 -0.40
C ASP A 62 3.49 24.12 1.12
N LEU A 63 4.19 23.18 1.77
CA LEU A 63 4.25 23.08 3.23
C LEU A 63 4.86 24.33 3.88
N GLN A 64 5.94 24.89 3.28
CA GLN A 64 6.54 26.13 3.75
C GLN A 64 5.56 27.31 3.65
N LYS A 65 4.80 27.43 2.55
CA LYS A 65 3.76 28.45 2.40
C LYS A 65 2.69 28.32 3.48
N MET A 66 2.21 27.08 3.71
CA MET A 66 1.22 26.80 4.77
C MET A 66 1.76 27.19 6.16
N THR A 67 3.02 26.88 6.45
CA THR A 67 3.68 27.25 7.70
C THR A 67 3.71 28.78 7.87
N ILE A 68 4.08 29.51 6.82
CA ILE A 68 4.10 30.99 6.85
C ILE A 68 2.68 31.56 7.06
N GLU A 69 1.67 30.95 6.42
CA GLU A 69 0.27 31.39 6.61
C GLU A 69 -0.22 31.16 8.04
N GLU A 70 0.10 30.01 8.63
CA GLU A 70 -0.26 29.71 10.03
C GLU A 70 0.48 30.64 11.01
N GLN A 71 1.76 30.93 10.78
CA GLN A 71 2.51 31.92 11.56
C GLN A 71 1.88 33.33 11.47
N LYS A 72 1.48 33.77 10.27
CA LYS A 72 0.79 35.04 10.10
C LYS A 72 -0.56 35.09 10.83
N LYS A 73 -1.29 33.99 10.86
CA LYS A 73 -2.55 33.87 11.62
C LYS A 73 -2.27 33.95 13.11
N ALA A 74 -1.26 33.24 13.61
CA ALA A 74 -0.87 33.25 15.02
C ALA A 74 -0.54 34.68 15.49
N VAL A 75 0.28 35.40 14.74
CA VAL A 75 0.64 36.81 15.03
C VAL A 75 -0.60 37.72 15.07
N ARG A 76 -1.52 37.58 14.11
CA ARG A 76 -2.77 38.36 14.09
C ARG A 76 -3.68 38.07 15.27
N SER A 77 -3.59 36.85 15.82
CA SER A 77 -4.35 36.39 16.98
C SER A 77 -3.64 36.65 18.32
N GLY A 78 -2.47 37.30 18.31
CA GLY A 78 -1.69 37.60 19.52
C GLY A 78 -0.95 36.42 20.13
N TYR A 79 -0.75 35.33 19.36
CA TYR A 79 0.05 34.18 19.75
C TYR A 79 1.50 34.32 19.27
N ASP A 80 2.41 33.53 19.90
CA ASP A 80 3.83 33.53 19.55
C ASP A 80 4.04 32.96 18.12
N MET A 81 4.97 33.54 17.38
CA MET A 81 5.32 33.13 16.01
C MET A 81 5.93 31.73 15.93
N ASP A 82 6.43 31.20 17.06
CA ASP A 82 7.07 29.88 17.11
C ASP A 82 6.09 28.71 17.24
N ILE A 83 4.78 29.00 17.35
CA ILE A 83 3.74 27.97 17.40
C ILE A 83 3.43 27.52 15.96
N ILE A 84 4.19 26.56 15.46
CA ILE A 84 3.88 25.83 14.22
C ILE A 84 3.04 24.61 14.59
N PRO A 85 1.91 24.33 13.91
CA PRO A 85 1.19 23.08 14.10
C PRO A 85 2.13 21.89 13.97
N THR A 86 2.13 21.00 14.94
CA THR A 86 3.05 19.85 15.03
C THR A 86 3.03 19.02 13.74
N ASP A 87 1.86 18.88 13.14
CA ASP A 87 1.69 18.11 11.90
C ASP A 87 2.47 18.72 10.71
N LEU A 88 2.46 20.05 10.58
CA LEU A 88 3.22 20.73 9.50
C LEU A 88 4.73 20.59 9.68
N ALA A 89 5.21 20.67 10.92
CA ALA A 89 6.62 20.46 11.24
C ALA A 89 7.04 19.02 10.91
N THR A 90 6.24 18.05 11.31
CA THR A 90 6.49 16.62 11.05
C THR A 90 6.49 16.33 9.54
N TYR A 91 5.49 16.78 8.79
CA TYR A 91 5.44 16.58 7.34
C TYR A 91 6.59 17.27 6.61
N GLY A 92 7.04 18.42 7.08
CA GLY A 92 8.19 19.12 6.54
C GLY A 92 9.49 18.33 6.71
N GLU A 93 9.70 17.75 7.88
CA GLU A 93 10.87 16.92 8.18
C GLU A 93 10.83 15.58 7.41
N GLU A 94 9.68 14.92 7.35
CA GLU A 94 9.49 13.71 6.55
C GLU A 94 9.78 13.94 5.07
N ALA A 95 9.28 15.04 4.50
CA ALA A 95 9.53 15.38 3.10
C ALA A 95 11.03 15.65 2.83
N LYS A 96 11.72 16.30 3.76
CA LYS A 96 13.16 16.55 3.68
C LYS A 96 13.97 15.25 3.74
N ASN A 97 13.63 14.35 4.67
CA ASN A 97 14.27 13.05 4.80
C ASN A 97 14.06 12.20 3.55
N LEU A 98 12.85 12.17 3.01
CA LEU A 98 12.54 11.48 1.76
C LEU A 98 13.34 12.04 0.59
N LEU A 99 13.47 13.38 0.48
CA LEU A 99 14.29 14.00 -0.55
C LEU A 99 15.76 13.60 -0.44
N GLN A 100 16.28 13.54 0.77
CA GLN A 100 17.65 13.12 1.05
C GLN A 100 17.86 11.64 0.66
N ASP A 101 16.91 10.76 0.98
CA ASP A 101 16.97 9.34 0.63
C ASP A 101 17.01 9.13 -0.89
N LEU A 102 16.19 9.88 -1.63
CA LEU A 102 16.19 9.83 -3.10
C LEU A 102 17.47 10.37 -3.74
N GLN A 103 18.10 11.36 -3.12
CA GLN A 103 19.30 12.01 -3.66
C GLN A 103 20.60 11.32 -3.27
N SER A 104 20.68 10.74 -2.06
CA SER A 104 21.94 10.26 -1.47
C SER A 104 21.99 8.77 -1.17
N ARG A 105 20.84 8.08 -1.02
CA ARG A 105 20.78 6.68 -0.62
C ARG A 105 20.39 5.71 -1.73
N ASN A 106 20.37 6.16 -2.98
CA ASN A 106 19.97 5.36 -4.13
C ASN A 106 18.54 4.78 -4.05
N GLU A 107 17.68 5.40 -3.23
CA GLU A 107 16.26 5.08 -3.15
C GLU A 107 15.53 5.62 -4.38
N ARG A 108 14.48 4.93 -4.79
CA ARG A 108 13.56 5.33 -5.85
C ARG A 108 12.14 5.36 -5.34
N MET A 109 11.27 6.06 -6.05
CA MET A 109 9.84 6.10 -5.74
C MET A 109 9.06 5.15 -6.63
N PHE A 110 8.11 4.49 -5.99
CA PHE A 110 7.12 3.62 -6.63
C PHE A 110 5.72 4.04 -6.21
N GLN A 111 4.75 3.80 -7.07
CA GLN A 111 3.34 3.84 -6.74
C GLN A 111 2.83 2.41 -6.58
N LEU A 112 2.16 2.16 -5.46
CA LEU A 112 1.58 0.86 -5.12
C LEU A 112 0.07 1.00 -5.05
N THR A 113 -0.64 0.14 -5.78
CA THR A 113 -2.04 -0.21 -5.52
C THR A 113 -2.08 -1.64 -4.99
N PHE A 114 -2.58 -1.81 -3.77
CA PHE A 114 -2.71 -3.10 -3.10
C PHE A 114 -4.18 -3.50 -3.07
N LEU A 115 -4.54 -4.51 -3.84
CA LEU A 115 -5.91 -5.02 -3.94
C LEU A 115 -6.05 -6.38 -3.27
N VAL A 116 -7.17 -6.58 -2.62
CA VAL A 116 -7.58 -7.85 -2.02
C VAL A 116 -8.90 -8.25 -2.64
N LEU A 117 -8.88 -9.32 -3.42
CA LEU A 117 -10.04 -9.94 -4.03
C LEU A 117 -10.50 -11.11 -3.16
N ASN A 118 -11.75 -11.09 -2.76
CA ASN A 118 -12.40 -12.18 -2.04
C ASN A 118 -13.54 -12.76 -2.87
N THR A 119 -13.57 -14.09 -3.05
CA THR A 119 -14.54 -14.80 -3.89
C THR A 119 -15.50 -15.71 -3.12
N LYS A 120 -15.42 -15.77 -1.79
CA LYS A 120 -16.34 -16.59 -1.00
C LYS A 120 -17.73 -15.96 -0.84
N LYS A 121 -18.75 -16.81 -0.70
CA LYS A 121 -20.17 -16.46 -0.64
C LYS A 121 -20.61 -15.63 0.58
N LEU A 122 -19.77 -15.43 1.59
CA LEU A 122 -20.14 -14.80 2.86
C LEU A 122 -19.21 -13.64 3.21
N PHE A 123 -19.80 -12.55 3.63
CA PHE A 123 -19.14 -11.32 4.11
C PHE A 123 -18.21 -11.50 5.33
N THR A 124 -18.18 -12.68 5.93
CA THR A 124 -17.35 -13.01 7.11
C THR A 124 -15.85 -13.02 6.81
N ASP A 125 -15.45 -13.25 5.57
CA ASP A 125 -14.04 -13.46 5.21
C ASP A 125 -13.23 -12.14 5.15
N ILE A 126 -13.91 -11.01 4.92
CA ILE A 126 -13.28 -9.67 4.99
C ILE A 126 -12.87 -9.35 6.45
N PHE A 127 -13.52 -9.95 7.44
CA PHE A 127 -13.22 -9.70 8.85
C PHE A 127 -11.81 -10.16 9.23
N SER A 128 -11.38 -11.33 8.79
CA SER A 128 -10.05 -11.88 9.10
C SER A 128 -8.96 -11.01 8.46
N ALA A 129 -9.09 -10.70 7.17
CA ALA A 129 -8.15 -9.82 6.46
C ALA A 129 -8.14 -8.38 7.02
N SER A 130 -9.29 -7.86 7.43
CA SER A 130 -9.38 -6.55 8.09
C SER A 130 -8.71 -6.56 9.45
N GLY A 131 -8.83 -7.64 10.22
CA GLY A 131 -8.15 -7.81 11.51
C GLY A 131 -6.63 -7.79 11.36
N VAL A 132 -6.10 -8.52 10.36
CA VAL A 132 -4.68 -8.49 10.04
C VAL A 132 -4.24 -7.08 9.62
N ALA A 133 -4.98 -6.42 8.74
CA ALA A 133 -4.65 -5.06 8.32
C ALA A 133 -4.60 -4.08 9.51
N GLN A 134 -5.56 -4.13 10.41
CA GLN A 134 -5.62 -3.27 11.61
C GLN A 134 -4.43 -3.51 12.56
N LYS A 135 -4.00 -4.76 12.73
CA LYS A 135 -2.83 -5.11 13.55
C LYS A 135 -1.56 -4.37 13.09
N TYR A 136 -1.44 -4.10 11.79
CA TYR A 136 -0.33 -3.38 11.18
C TYR A 136 -0.61 -1.91 10.88
N ASN A 137 -1.59 -1.32 11.57
CA ASN A 137 -2.03 0.06 11.34
C ASN A 137 -2.35 0.35 9.86
N CYS A 138 -3.08 -0.56 9.25
CA CYS A 138 -3.64 -0.44 7.92
C CYS A 138 -5.16 -0.61 7.98
N ALA A 139 -5.85 -0.19 6.95
CA ALA A 139 -7.29 -0.40 6.81
C ALA A 139 -7.61 -1.05 5.47
N LEU A 140 -8.37 -2.14 5.50
CA LEU A 140 -8.90 -2.75 4.29
C LEU A 140 -10.25 -2.10 3.97
N LYS A 141 -10.32 -1.39 2.86
CA LYS A 141 -11.52 -0.65 2.42
C LYS A 141 -12.05 -1.22 1.12
N ARG A 142 -13.35 -1.55 1.11
CA ARG A 142 -14.01 -2.05 -0.09
C ARG A 142 -14.10 -0.96 -1.16
N LEU A 143 -13.91 -1.33 -2.41
CA LEU A 143 -14.07 -0.47 -3.58
C LEU A 143 -15.56 -0.29 -3.92
N ASP A 144 -16.27 0.52 -3.12
CA ASP A 144 -17.69 0.78 -3.36
C ASP A 144 -17.86 1.53 -4.69
N PHE A 145 -18.75 1.03 -5.54
CA PHE A 145 -19.05 1.49 -6.92
C PHE A 145 -17.93 1.32 -7.95
N GLN A 146 -16.78 0.73 -7.57
CA GLN A 146 -15.63 0.44 -8.46
C GLN A 146 -15.30 -1.07 -8.48
N GLN A 147 -16.28 -1.92 -8.25
CA GLN A 147 -16.07 -3.37 -8.16
C GLN A 147 -15.66 -4.00 -9.50
N GLU A 148 -16.18 -3.47 -10.62
CA GLU A 148 -15.80 -3.91 -11.97
C GLU A 148 -14.33 -3.56 -12.25
N GLN A 149 -13.95 -2.31 -12.04
CA GLN A 149 -12.57 -1.84 -12.19
C GLN A 149 -11.62 -2.60 -11.27
N GLY A 150 -12.04 -2.84 -10.02
CA GLY A 150 -11.29 -3.63 -9.06
C GLY A 150 -11.08 -5.07 -9.52
N LEU A 151 -12.13 -5.73 -10.01
CA LEU A 151 -12.04 -7.08 -10.56
C LEU A 151 -11.11 -7.12 -11.78
N MET A 152 -11.29 -6.22 -12.74
CA MET A 152 -10.43 -6.15 -13.92
C MET A 152 -8.96 -5.93 -13.57
N SER A 153 -8.68 -5.09 -12.58
CA SER A 153 -7.34 -4.88 -12.04
C SER A 153 -6.79 -6.11 -11.31
N SER A 154 -7.65 -6.99 -10.82
CA SER A 154 -7.25 -8.21 -10.09
C SER A 154 -7.01 -9.43 -10.98
N LEU A 155 -7.26 -9.34 -12.29
CA LEU A 155 -7.13 -10.47 -13.24
C LEU A 155 -5.72 -10.66 -13.80
N CYS A 156 -4.70 -10.00 -13.28
CA CYS A 156 -3.30 -10.09 -13.74
C CYS A 156 -3.11 -9.80 -15.25
N LEU A 157 -3.94 -8.94 -15.82
CA LEU A 157 -3.86 -8.54 -17.24
C LEU A 157 -2.89 -7.37 -17.49
N GLY A 158 -2.08 -7.00 -16.48
CA GLY A 158 -1.17 -5.86 -16.57
C GLY A 158 -1.85 -4.48 -16.59
N GLN A 159 -3.13 -4.42 -16.23
CA GLN A 159 -3.91 -3.19 -16.20
C GLN A 159 -4.32 -2.85 -14.76
N ASN A 160 -4.07 -1.60 -14.36
CA ASN A 160 -4.60 -1.03 -13.12
C ASN A 160 -5.63 0.05 -13.49
N GLN A 161 -6.90 -0.19 -13.17
CA GLN A 161 -8.00 0.76 -13.36
C GLN A 161 -8.36 1.48 -12.05
N ILE A 162 -7.59 1.27 -11.00
CA ILE A 162 -7.80 1.87 -9.67
C ILE A 162 -6.77 2.97 -9.47
N GLU A 163 -7.26 4.21 -9.31
CA GLU A 163 -6.42 5.39 -9.09
C GLU A 163 -6.00 5.60 -7.63
N ILE A 164 -6.25 4.61 -6.75
CA ILE A 164 -5.84 4.66 -5.36
C ILE A 164 -4.43 4.11 -5.24
N GLU A 165 -3.47 5.02 -5.11
CA GLU A 165 -2.05 4.70 -5.11
C GLU A 165 -1.36 5.21 -3.85
N ARG A 166 -0.40 4.45 -3.36
CA ARG A 166 0.50 4.84 -2.27
C ARG A 166 1.92 4.98 -2.80
N GLY A 167 2.52 6.15 -2.60
CA GLY A 167 3.94 6.36 -2.88
C GLY A 167 4.81 5.66 -1.83
N LEU A 168 5.75 4.84 -2.27
CA LEU A 168 6.70 4.10 -1.44
C LEU A 168 8.11 4.23 -2.00
N THR A 169 9.11 4.18 -1.11
CA THR A 169 10.52 4.08 -1.50
C THR A 169 10.89 2.66 -1.90
N THR A 170 12.09 2.44 -2.45
CA THR A 170 12.59 1.10 -2.79
C THR A 170 12.54 0.16 -1.60
N SER A 171 13.08 0.57 -0.45
CA SER A 171 13.09 -0.26 0.76
C SER A 171 11.70 -0.56 1.28
N SER A 172 10.78 0.41 1.26
CA SER A 172 9.39 0.20 1.67
C SER A 172 8.62 -0.69 0.69
N THR A 173 8.96 -0.69 -0.59
CA THR A 173 8.34 -1.55 -1.60
C THR A 173 8.87 -2.98 -1.51
N ALA A 174 10.14 -3.17 -1.16
CA ALA A 174 10.79 -4.47 -1.06
C ALA A 174 10.14 -5.43 -0.04
N ILE A 175 9.46 -4.89 0.99
CA ILE A 175 8.73 -5.72 1.97
C ILE A 175 7.57 -6.52 1.36
N PHE A 176 7.07 -6.13 0.19
CA PHE A 176 5.99 -6.84 -0.50
C PHE A 176 6.47 -7.97 -1.40
N VAL A 177 7.77 -8.30 -1.38
CA VAL A 177 8.29 -9.50 -2.04
C VAL A 177 7.83 -10.72 -1.23
N PRO A 178 7.04 -11.67 -1.83
CA PRO A 178 6.33 -12.70 -1.08
C PRO A 178 7.22 -13.92 -0.74
N PHE A 179 8.45 -13.72 -0.34
CA PHE A 179 9.34 -14.79 0.12
C PHE A 179 9.06 -15.15 1.59
N THR A 180 7.84 -15.65 1.85
CA THR A 180 7.36 -15.94 3.21
C THR A 180 7.53 -17.39 3.62
N THR A 181 7.87 -18.28 2.69
CA THR A 181 8.11 -19.70 2.94
C THR A 181 9.33 -20.19 2.17
N CYS A 182 10.02 -21.16 2.71
CA CYS A 182 11.10 -21.87 2.02
C CYS A 182 10.61 -23.12 1.27
N GLU A 183 9.32 -23.44 1.35
CA GLU A 183 8.73 -24.62 0.70
C GLU A 183 7.67 -24.17 -0.30
N LEU A 184 7.73 -24.76 -1.51
CA LEU A 184 6.70 -24.68 -2.54
C LEU A 184 6.15 -26.08 -2.72
N PHE A 185 5.05 -26.38 -2.06
CA PHE A 185 4.37 -27.65 -2.18
C PHE A 185 2.90 -27.40 -2.54
N GLN A 186 2.42 -28.14 -3.53
CA GLN A 186 1.03 -28.14 -3.94
C GLN A 186 0.53 -29.58 -4.04
N GLU A 187 -0.54 -29.89 -3.30
CA GLU A 187 -1.22 -31.19 -3.42
C GLU A 187 -1.98 -31.28 -4.75
N GLY A 188 -1.98 -32.46 -5.37
CA GLY A 188 -2.69 -32.76 -6.61
C GLY A 188 -1.79 -32.78 -7.83
N GLU A 189 -2.29 -32.34 -8.99
CA GLU A 189 -1.54 -32.28 -10.24
C GLU A 189 -0.53 -31.12 -10.20
N ALA A 190 0.69 -31.42 -9.79
CA ALA A 190 1.78 -30.47 -9.74
C ALA A 190 2.95 -30.90 -10.61
N LEU A 191 3.67 -29.92 -11.19
CA LEU A 191 4.90 -30.18 -11.89
C LEU A 191 6.05 -30.30 -10.90
N TYR A 192 6.86 -31.36 -11.05
CA TYR A 192 8.06 -31.52 -10.26
C TYR A 192 9.17 -30.58 -10.77
N TYR A 193 9.61 -29.66 -9.92
CA TYR A 193 10.70 -28.72 -10.25
C TYR A 193 12.05 -29.15 -9.68
N GLY A 194 12.06 -30.01 -8.67
CA GLY A 194 13.26 -30.47 -8.00
C GLY A 194 13.08 -30.60 -6.50
N LEU A 195 14.10 -31.06 -5.82
CA LEU A 195 14.14 -31.13 -4.36
C LEU A 195 14.53 -29.77 -3.78
N ASN A 196 13.81 -29.36 -2.74
CA ASN A 196 14.20 -28.19 -1.97
C ASN A 196 15.50 -28.46 -1.21
N ALA A 197 16.54 -27.63 -1.43
CA ALA A 197 17.85 -27.84 -0.83
C ALA A 197 17.87 -27.71 0.72
N LEU A 198 16.86 -27.09 1.32
CA LEU A 198 16.74 -26.91 2.77
C LEU A 198 15.93 -27.99 3.47
N SER A 199 14.80 -28.38 2.87
CA SER A 199 13.87 -29.33 3.48
C SER A 199 13.95 -30.74 2.92
N ASN A 200 14.60 -30.96 1.78
CA ASN A 200 14.65 -32.22 1.01
C ASN A 200 13.25 -32.74 0.59
N ASN A 201 12.27 -31.88 0.47
CA ASN A 201 10.92 -32.18 0.00
C ASN A 201 10.77 -31.86 -1.49
#